data_7f421d9ff3c657e1859a9cdbcabc3c91
#
_entry.id   7f421d9ff3c657e1859a9cdbcabc3c91
#
_cell.length_a   1.000
_cell.length_b   1.000
_cell.length_c   1.000
_cell.angle_alpha   90.00
_cell.angle_beta   90.00
_cell.angle_gamma   90.00
#
_symmetry.space_group_name_H-M   'P 1'
#
loop_
_entity.id
_entity.type
_entity.pdbx_description
1 polymer ?
#
loop_
_entity_poly.entity_id
_entity_poly.type
_entity_poly.pdbx_seq_one_letter_code
_entity_poly.pdbx_strand_id
1 'polypeptide(L)'
;QLDANNTKGEYYLTDVIKIAYDEGSSVGAIRAESEMEVFGVNDKKDLAKAEQAIREEKANELLEAGVTLADPSRVDVRGTLTCGTDVYIDIGTVFVGDVTIGDNVKIGPYSLIKDSRIGNNSKILSHCNIEQATIGSSCNVGPFARVRPGTELMSEVKIGNFVETKKSTIGDGSKVNHLSYIGDAEIGKNTNIGAGTITCNYDGANKHKPVIEDDVFIGSGVELVAPITV
;
A
#
# COMPACT_ATOMS: atom_id res chain seq x y z
N GLN A 1 31.85 -37.30 11.33
CA GLN A 1 31.45 -37.09 9.94
C GLN A 1 30.04 -37.62 9.74
N LEU A 2 29.14 -36.82 9.15
CA LEU A 2 27.78 -37.28 8.82
C LEU A 2 27.84 -38.40 7.79
N ASP A 3 26.96 -39.39 7.93
CA ASP A 3 26.75 -40.46 6.97
C ASP A 3 25.28 -40.50 6.49
N ALA A 4 25.02 -41.26 5.44
CA ALA A 4 23.69 -41.46 4.89
C ALA A 4 23.14 -42.88 5.20
N ASN A 5 23.62 -43.52 6.25
CA ASN A 5 23.26 -44.90 6.61
C ASN A 5 21.89 -44.95 7.33
N ASN A 6 20.85 -44.48 6.67
CA ASN A 6 19.47 -44.48 7.12
C ASN A 6 18.51 -44.95 6.00
N THR A 7 17.26 -45.19 6.36
CA THR A 7 16.24 -45.73 5.42
C THR A 7 15.95 -44.87 4.20
N LYS A 8 16.31 -43.57 4.24
CA LYS A 8 16.11 -42.66 3.13
C LYS A 8 17.38 -42.35 2.34
N GLY A 9 18.56 -42.76 2.85
CA GLY A 9 19.86 -42.45 2.23
C GLY A 9 20.23 -40.98 2.26
N GLU A 10 19.71 -40.23 3.21
CA GLU A 10 19.90 -38.77 3.36
C GLU A 10 20.86 -38.44 4.51
N TYR A 11 21.55 -37.31 4.41
CA TYR A 11 22.33 -36.74 5.51
C TYR A 11 21.42 -35.94 6.45
N TYR A 12 21.26 -36.37 7.66
CA TYR A 12 20.48 -35.64 8.66
C TYR A 12 21.35 -34.68 9.47
N LEU A 13 21.05 -33.40 9.37
CA LEU A 13 21.76 -32.37 10.13
C LEU A 13 21.61 -32.60 11.67
N THR A 14 20.50 -33.18 12.11
CA THR A 14 20.25 -33.55 13.50
C THR A 14 21.26 -34.52 14.06
N ASP A 15 21.92 -35.33 13.23
CA ASP A 15 22.95 -36.30 13.69
C ASP A 15 24.21 -35.60 14.20
N VAL A 16 24.43 -34.32 13.80
CA VAL A 16 25.51 -33.47 14.34
C VAL A 16 25.39 -33.33 15.85
N ILE A 17 24.18 -33.27 16.39
CA ILE A 17 23.93 -33.16 17.84
C ILE A 17 24.45 -34.39 18.58
N LYS A 18 24.15 -35.58 18.03
CA LYS A 18 24.63 -36.83 18.59
C LYS A 18 26.16 -36.95 18.50
N ILE A 19 26.72 -36.60 17.35
CA ILE A 19 28.20 -36.63 17.17
C ILE A 19 28.87 -35.68 18.15
N ALA A 20 28.37 -34.45 18.30
CA ALA A 20 28.92 -33.49 19.25
C ALA A 20 28.83 -34.00 20.72
N TYR A 21 27.72 -34.61 21.08
CA TYR A 21 27.56 -35.22 22.41
C TYR A 21 28.52 -36.38 22.62
N ASP A 22 28.66 -37.27 21.65
CA ASP A 22 29.55 -38.44 21.71
C ASP A 22 31.05 -38.01 21.75
N GLU A 23 31.40 -36.90 21.19
CA GLU A 23 32.73 -36.25 21.22
C GLU A 23 32.99 -35.46 22.52
N GLY A 24 32.03 -35.43 23.45
CA GLY A 24 32.14 -34.73 24.73
C GLY A 24 31.94 -33.22 24.67
N SER A 25 31.39 -32.70 23.54
CA SER A 25 31.02 -31.30 23.44
C SER A 25 29.76 -30.97 24.25
N SER A 26 29.68 -29.76 24.79
CA SER A 26 28.48 -29.30 25.48
C SER A 26 27.38 -29.03 24.47
N VAL A 27 26.26 -29.73 24.61
CA VAL A 27 25.06 -29.53 23.77
C VAL A 27 23.96 -28.90 24.60
N GLY A 28 23.47 -27.72 24.16
CA GLY A 28 22.34 -27.06 24.79
C GLY A 28 21.08 -27.12 23.89
N ALA A 29 19.93 -27.02 24.50
CA ALA A 29 18.64 -26.90 23.78
C ALA A 29 17.95 -25.60 24.16
N ILE A 30 17.43 -24.89 23.15
CA ILE A 30 16.54 -23.75 23.32
C ILE A 30 15.18 -24.17 22.80
N ARG A 31 14.15 -23.93 23.60
CA ARG A 31 12.77 -24.20 23.19
C ARG A 31 12.24 -23.04 22.40
N ALA A 32 11.69 -23.30 21.21
CA ALA A 32 10.95 -22.30 20.46
C ALA A 32 9.69 -21.86 21.24
N GLU A 33 9.30 -20.59 21.12
CA GLU A 33 8.11 -20.05 21.79
C GLU A 33 6.83 -20.60 21.18
N SER A 34 6.85 -20.83 19.85
CA SER A 34 5.72 -21.41 19.12
C SER A 34 6.17 -22.47 18.11
N GLU A 35 5.24 -23.35 17.70
CA GLU A 35 5.50 -24.30 16.62
C GLU A 35 5.76 -23.61 15.27
N MET A 36 5.21 -22.40 15.07
CA MET A 36 5.37 -21.66 13.84
C MET A 36 6.79 -21.11 13.63
N GLU A 37 7.54 -20.82 14.68
CA GLU A 37 8.95 -20.41 14.57
C GLU A 37 9.84 -21.45 13.88
N VAL A 38 9.52 -22.71 14.06
CA VAL A 38 10.28 -23.85 13.52
C VAL A 38 9.50 -24.60 12.44
N PHE A 39 8.42 -24.01 11.95
CA PHE A 39 7.56 -24.65 10.96
C PHE A 39 8.27 -24.80 9.61
N GLY A 40 8.44 -26.04 9.17
CA GLY A 40 9.05 -26.38 7.88
C GLY A 40 8.02 -26.35 6.74
N VAL A 41 8.34 -25.62 5.67
CA VAL A 41 7.50 -25.56 4.48
C VAL A 41 7.97 -26.59 3.46
N ASN A 42 7.17 -27.63 3.20
CA ASN A 42 7.49 -28.70 2.28
C ASN A 42 6.62 -28.68 1.01
N ASP A 43 5.43 -28.13 1.09
CA ASP A 43 4.49 -28.07 -0.01
C ASP A 43 3.69 -26.74 -0.04
N LYS A 44 2.79 -26.58 -1.00
CA LYS A 44 1.96 -25.38 -1.15
C LYS A 44 0.94 -25.21 -0.01
N LYS A 45 0.55 -26.28 0.67
CA LYS A 45 -0.35 -26.20 1.83
C LYS A 45 0.39 -25.66 3.04
N ASP A 46 1.61 -26.13 3.24
CA ASP A 46 2.47 -25.63 4.29
C ASP A 46 2.82 -24.16 4.08
N LEU A 47 3.12 -23.76 2.81
CA LEU A 47 3.34 -22.37 2.46
C LEU A 47 2.12 -21.50 2.80
N ALA A 48 0.92 -21.95 2.45
CA ALA A 48 -0.31 -21.20 2.74
C ALA A 48 -0.56 -21.05 4.25
N LYS A 49 -0.21 -22.07 5.06
CA LYS A 49 -0.29 -21.98 6.54
C LYS A 49 0.71 -20.97 7.09
N ALA A 50 1.96 -21.00 6.59
CA ALA A 50 2.98 -20.05 7.03
C ALA A 50 2.57 -18.60 6.68
N GLU A 51 2.06 -18.37 5.46
CA GLU A 51 1.53 -17.05 5.07
C GLU A 51 0.33 -16.60 5.91
N GLN A 52 -0.55 -17.53 6.27
CA GLN A 52 -1.69 -17.21 7.16
C GLN A 52 -1.20 -16.78 8.54
N ALA A 53 -0.24 -17.50 9.12
CA ALA A 53 0.32 -17.17 10.43
C ALA A 53 0.96 -15.77 10.44
N ILE A 54 1.70 -15.42 9.40
CA ILE A 54 2.29 -14.07 9.27
C ILE A 54 1.20 -13.00 9.15
N ARG A 55 0.11 -13.25 8.40
CA ARG A 55 -1.01 -12.31 8.32
C ARG A 55 -1.70 -12.10 9.66
N GLU A 56 -1.91 -13.18 10.41
CA GLU A 56 -2.51 -13.12 11.75
C GLU A 56 -1.62 -12.34 12.73
N GLU A 57 -0.30 -12.58 12.70
CA GLU A 57 0.68 -11.85 13.49
C GLU A 57 0.62 -10.34 13.18
N LYS A 58 0.68 -9.96 11.92
CA LYS A 58 0.60 -8.56 11.48
C LYS A 58 -0.73 -7.89 11.85
N ALA A 59 -1.84 -8.61 11.75
CA ALA A 59 -3.13 -8.10 12.17
C ALA A 59 -3.17 -7.87 13.69
N ASN A 60 -2.61 -8.77 14.49
CA ASN A 60 -2.52 -8.63 15.94
C ASN A 60 -1.64 -7.43 16.34
N GLU A 61 -0.47 -7.27 15.71
CA GLU A 61 0.40 -6.09 15.91
C GLU A 61 -0.39 -4.77 15.69
N LEU A 62 -1.19 -4.70 14.63
CA LEU A 62 -2.02 -3.52 14.33
C LEU A 62 -3.11 -3.29 15.39
N LEU A 63 -3.79 -4.36 15.83
CA LEU A 63 -4.81 -4.27 16.89
C LEU A 63 -4.20 -3.82 18.22
N GLU A 64 -3.03 -4.34 18.59
CA GLU A 64 -2.30 -3.94 19.80
C GLU A 64 -1.82 -2.49 19.72
N ALA A 65 -1.47 -2.02 18.52
CA ALA A 65 -1.14 -0.61 18.26
C ALA A 65 -2.37 0.32 18.25
N GLY A 66 -3.60 -0.23 18.45
CA GLY A 66 -4.82 0.55 18.53
C GLY A 66 -5.51 0.83 17.19
N VAL A 67 -5.12 0.13 16.12
CA VAL A 67 -5.80 0.20 14.82
C VAL A 67 -7.10 -0.59 14.88
N THR A 68 -8.19 -0.04 14.35
CA THR A 68 -9.45 -0.77 14.21
C THR A 68 -9.49 -1.50 12.87
N LEU A 69 -9.58 -2.84 12.91
CA LEU A 69 -9.75 -3.70 11.74
C LEU A 69 -11.19 -4.21 11.68
N ALA A 70 -11.88 -4.01 10.57
CA ALA A 70 -13.25 -4.51 10.39
C ALA A 70 -13.32 -6.05 10.43
N ASP A 71 -12.30 -6.70 9.87
CA ASP A 71 -12.07 -8.15 9.95
C ASP A 71 -10.56 -8.41 9.84
N PRO A 72 -9.89 -8.77 10.96
CA PRO A 72 -8.45 -9.02 10.98
C PRO A 72 -7.97 -10.09 9.99
N SER A 73 -8.80 -11.08 9.70
CA SER A 73 -8.47 -12.17 8.77
C SER A 73 -8.46 -11.72 7.30
N ARG A 74 -8.96 -10.53 7.00
CA ARG A 74 -9.15 -9.99 5.65
C ARG A 74 -8.33 -8.73 5.37
N VAL A 75 -7.28 -8.50 6.13
CA VAL A 75 -6.26 -7.47 5.89
C VAL A 75 -4.96 -8.16 5.55
N ASP A 76 -4.26 -7.70 4.52
CA ASP A 76 -3.01 -8.30 4.05
C ASP A 76 -1.89 -7.25 4.03
N VAL A 77 -0.85 -7.46 4.82
CA VAL A 77 0.31 -6.57 4.91
C VAL A 77 1.55 -7.30 4.37
N ARG A 78 2.01 -6.87 3.20
CA ARG A 78 3.18 -7.41 2.49
C ARG A 78 4.33 -6.42 2.51
N GLY A 79 4.87 -6.18 3.69
CA GLY A 79 5.92 -5.22 3.95
C GLY A 79 5.76 -4.57 5.31
N THR A 80 6.03 -3.26 5.38
CA THR A 80 5.92 -2.47 6.61
C THR A 80 4.70 -1.57 6.55
N LEU A 81 3.83 -1.65 7.56
CA LEU A 81 2.71 -0.72 7.73
C LEU A 81 2.85 0.00 9.07
N THR A 82 3.00 1.32 9.01
CA THR A 82 3.02 2.18 10.19
C THR A 82 1.75 3.00 10.23
N CYS A 83 1.01 2.93 11.34
CA CYS A 83 -0.23 3.67 11.55
C CYS A 83 -0.11 4.65 12.71
N GLY A 84 -0.75 5.81 12.55
CA GLY A 84 -1.04 6.71 13.67
C GLY A 84 -2.20 6.23 14.53
N THR A 85 -2.77 7.13 15.33
CA THR A 85 -3.88 6.85 16.23
C THR A 85 -5.24 6.88 15.50
N ASP A 86 -6.23 6.13 16.02
CA ASP A 86 -7.61 6.11 15.51
C ASP A 86 -7.74 5.77 14.01
N VAL A 87 -6.86 4.93 13.50
CA VAL A 87 -6.93 4.42 12.13
C VAL A 87 -7.97 3.31 12.03
N TYR A 88 -8.80 3.36 10.99
CA TYR A 88 -9.75 2.32 10.65
C TYR A 88 -9.40 1.69 9.29
N ILE A 89 -9.32 0.37 9.22
CA ILE A 89 -9.05 -0.39 8.00
C ILE A 89 -10.18 -1.40 7.75
N ASP A 90 -10.78 -1.29 6.58
CA ASP A 90 -11.88 -2.16 6.16
C ASP A 90 -11.36 -3.44 5.46
N ILE A 91 -12.29 -4.36 5.20
CA ILE A 91 -12.01 -5.70 4.66
C ILE A 91 -11.35 -5.69 3.28
N GLY A 92 -10.51 -6.68 3.03
CA GLY A 92 -9.91 -6.92 1.71
C GLY A 92 -8.89 -5.86 1.30
N THR A 93 -8.42 -5.05 2.25
CA THR A 93 -7.35 -4.07 1.99
C THR A 93 -6.00 -4.77 1.95
N VAL A 94 -5.17 -4.40 0.99
CA VAL A 94 -3.82 -4.93 0.80
C VAL A 94 -2.81 -3.79 0.86
N PHE A 95 -1.81 -3.93 1.73
CA PHE A 95 -0.67 -3.03 1.84
C PHE A 95 0.58 -3.72 1.32
N VAL A 96 1.37 -3.02 0.49
CA VAL A 96 2.58 -3.57 -0.13
C VAL A 96 3.75 -2.61 0.04
N GLY A 97 4.92 -3.13 0.37
CA GLY A 97 6.13 -2.34 0.57
C GLY A 97 6.05 -1.46 1.83
N ASP A 98 6.52 -0.23 1.76
CA ASP A 98 6.54 0.69 2.90
C ASP A 98 5.35 1.66 2.85
N VAL A 99 4.40 1.46 3.76
CA VAL A 99 3.19 2.30 3.85
C VAL A 99 3.13 2.99 5.21
N THR A 100 2.90 4.30 5.18
CA THR A 100 2.69 5.11 6.38
C THR A 100 1.32 5.77 6.35
N ILE A 101 0.56 5.60 7.42
CA ILE A 101 -0.79 6.15 7.60
C ILE A 101 -0.80 7.04 8.83
N GLY A 102 -1.28 8.27 8.69
CA GLY A 102 -1.41 9.21 9.78
C GLY A 102 -2.60 8.95 10.70
N ASP A 103 -2.89 9.91 11.59
CA ASP A 103 -3.97 9.80 12.57
C ASP A 103 -5.35 9.97 11.94
N ASN A 104 -6.37 9.33 12.51
CA ASN A 104 -7.78 9.42 12.12
C ASN A 104 -8.05 9.08 10.64
N VAL A 105 -7.22 8.27 10.02
CA VAL A 105 -7.38 7.86 8.62
C VAL A 105 -8.36 6.70 8.53
N LYS A 106 -9.21 6.74 7.50
CA LYS A 106 -10.15 5.64 7.19
C LYS A 106 -9.82 5.05 5.82
N ILE A 107 -9.54 3.75 5.81
CA ILE A 107 -9.28 2.99 4.58
C ILE A 107 -10.48 2.10 4.29
N GLY A 108 -11.17 2.38 3.19
CA GLY A 108 -12.32 1.62 2.72
C GLY A 108 -11.94 0.29 2.06
N PRO A 109 -12.93 -0.60 1.88
CA PRO A 109 -12.70 -1.99 1.51
C PRO A 109 -12.10 -2.15 0.11
N TYR A 110 -11.37 -3.25 -0.08
CA TYR A 110 -10.78 -3.67 -1.37
C TYR A 110 -9.84 -2.63 -2.00
N SER A 111 -9.15 -1.86 -1.19
CA SER A 111 -8.13 -0.91 -1.66
C SER A 111 -6.74 -1.54 -1.64
N LEU A 112 -5.93 -1.22 -2.64
CA LEU A 112 -4.50 -1.57 -2.70
C LEU A 112 -3.67 -0.32 -2.48
N ILE A 113 -2.79 -0.34 -1.48
CA ILE A 113 -1.91 0.77 -1.15
C ILE A 113 -0.47 0.26 -1.15
N LYS A 114 0.37 0.85 -1.99
CA LYS A 114 1.74 0.40 -2.17
C LYS A 114 2.72 1.56 -2.06
N ASP A 115 3.79 1.39 -1.27
CA ASP A 115 4.91 2.34 -1.15
C ASP A 115 4.44 3.80 -1.04
N SER A 116 3.48 4.09 -0.16
CA SER A 116 2.75 5.36 -0.15
C SER A 116 2.56 5.93 1.25
N ARG A 117 2.32 7.24 1.32
CA ARG A 117 2.03 7.95 2.57
C ARG A 117 0.66 8.59 2.53
N ILE A 118 -0.09 8.46 3.60
CA ILE A 118 -1.43 9.04 3.74
C ILE A 118 -1.46 9.91 5.01
N GLY A 119 -1.70 11.19 4.82
CA GLY A 119 -1.76 12.19 5.89
C GLY A 119 -3.03 12.10 6.73
N ASN A 120 -2.97 12.77 7.90
CA ASN A 120 -4.01 12.73 8.93
C ASN A 120 -5.40 13.11 8.42
N ASN A 121 -6.43 12.53 9.03
CA ASN A 121 -7.84 12.80 8.75
C ASN A 121 -8.29 12.49 7.32
N SER A 122 -7.48 11.78 6.54
CA SER A 122 -7.81 11.44 5.16
C SER A 122 -8.71 10.20 5.06
N LYS A 123 -9.48 10.13 3.98
CA LYS A 123 -10.36 9.01 3.69
C LYS A 123 -10.03 8.44 2.33
N ILE A 124 -9.67 7.17 2.31
CA ILE A 124 -9.56 6.38 1.11
C ILE A 124 -10.84 5.55 1.02
N LEU A 125 -11.65 5.79 0.00
CA LEU A 125 -12.90 5.06 -0.19
C LEU A 125 -12.63 3.69 -0.83
N SER A 126 -13.68 2.92 -1.08
CA SER A 126 -13.55 1.55 -1.59
C SER A 126 -12.87 1.46 -2.97
N HIS A 127 -12.18 0.34 -3.22
CA HIS A 127 -11.63 -0.03 -4.53
C HIS A 127 -10.63 0.99 -5.11
N CYS A 128 -9.86 1.64 -4.25
CA CYS A 128 -8.79 2.53 -4.70
C CYS A 128 -7.49 1.76 -4.92
N ASN A 129 -6.72 2.17 -5.93
CA ASN A 129 -5.36 1.70 -6.15
C ASN A 129 -4.40 2.89 -6.05
N ILE A 130 -3.54 2.87 -5.01
CA ILE A 130 -2.62 3.94 -4.67
C ILE A 130 -1.21 3.37 -4.67
N GLU A 131 -0.33 3.92 -5.49
CA GLU A 131 1.02 3.41 -5.64
C GLU A 131 2.04 4.55 -5.70
N GLN A 132 3.09 4.46 -4.87
CA GLN A 132 4.22 5.40 -4.81
C GLN A 132 3.75 6.87 -4.86
N ALA A 133 2.82 7.19 -3.97
CA ALA A 133 2.16 8.48 -3.89
C ALA A 133 2.18 9.06 -2.48
N THR A 134 2.10 10.38 -2.40
CA THR A 134 1.92 11.11 -1.15
C THR A 134 0.54 11.76 -1.15
N ILE A 135 -0.26 11.43 -0.16
CA ILE A 135 -1.58 12.01 0.07
C ILE A 135 -1.50 12.86 1.33
N GLY A 136 -1.79 14.13 1.20
CA GLY A 136 -1.81 15.10 2.29
C GLY A 136 -2.92 14.85 3.30
N SER A 137 -3.10 15.78 4.21
CA SER A 137 -4.12 15.67 5.26
C SER A 137 -5.51 16.05 4.78
N SER A 138 -6.53 15.45 5.40
CA SER A 138 -7.95 15.74 5.12
C SER A 138 -8.39 15.50 3.67
N CYS A 139 -7.63 14.69 2.94
CA CYS A 139 -7.96 14.29 1.58
C CYS A 139 -9.11 13.27 1.54
N ASN A 140 -9.86 13.28 0.44
CA ASN A 140 -10.89 12.27 0.15
C ASN A 140 -10.61 11.66 -1.21
N VAL A 141 -10.26 10.36 -1.26
CA VAL A 141 -9.84 9.67 -2.48
C VAL A 141 -10.76 8.50 -2.77
N GLY A 142 -11.31 8.47 -3.97
CA GLY A 142 -12.18 7.40 -4.45
C GLY A 142 -13.68 7.72 -4.44
N PRO A 143 -14.54 6.68 -4.56
CA PRO A 143 -14.15 5.28 -4.81
C PRO A 143 -13.60 5.04 -6.23
N PHE A 144 -12.97 3.89 -6.49
CA PHE A 144 -12.43 3.52 -7.79
C PHE A 144 -11.43 4.55 -8.36
N ALA A 145 -10.65 5.19 -7.51
CA ALA A 145 -9.58 6.09 -7.94
C ALA A 145 -8.27 5.32 -8.15
N ARG A 146 -7.50 5.75 -9.15
CA ARG A 146 -6.16 5.26 -9.39
C ARG A 146 -5.13 6.37 -9.22
N VAL A 147 -4.40 6.32 -8.13
CA VAL A 147 -3.32 7.26 -7.83
C VAL A 147 -1.99 6.58 -8.13
N ARG A 148 -1.35 7.00 -9.23
CA ARG A 148 -0.13 6.37 -9.75
C ARG A 148 1.14 7.05 -9.25
N PRO A 149 2.31 6.38 -9.47
CA PRO A 149 3.60 6.87 -9.01
C PRO A 149 3.90 8.33 -9.34
N GLY A 150 4.46 9.01 -8.33
CA GLY A 150 4.84 10.42 -8.44
C GLY A 150 3.68 11.40 -8.32
N THR A 151 2.52 10.94 -7.84
CA THR A 151 1.41 11.83 -7.51
C THR A 151 1.57 12.36 -6.09
N GLU A 152 1.40 13.67 -5.94
CA GLU A 152 1.35 14.39 -4.67
C GLU A 152 0.03 15.14 -4.56
N LEU A 153 -0.78 14.75 -3.59
CA LEU A 153 -1.99 15.48 -3.21
C LEU A 153 -1.69 16.31 -1.98
N MET A 154 -1.89 17.61 -2.06
CA MET A 154 -1.76 18.50 -0.91
C MET A 154 -2.95 18.29 0.05
N SER A 155 -3.17 19.20 1.00
CA SER A 155 -4.26 19.03 1.97
C SER A 155 -5.63 19.31 1.36
N GLU A 156 -6.66 18.63 1.89
CA GLU A 156 -8.07 18.83 1.55
C GLU A 156 -8.44 18.54 0.08
N VAL A 157 -7.57 17.85 -0.64
CA VAL A 157 -7.80 17.46 -2.04
C VAL A 157 -8.89 16.39 -2.12
N LYS A 158 -9.74 16.50 -3.14
CA LYS A 158 -10.76 15.51 -3.47
C LYS A 158 -10.48 14.86 -4.82
N ILE A 159 -10.23 13.57 -4.81
CA ILE A 159 -10.14 12.72 -6.00
C ILE A 159 -11.35 11.78 -6.00
N GLY A 160 -12.21 11.91 -6.99
CA GLY A 160 -13.43 11.11 -7.03
C GLY A 160 -13.32 9.83 -7.86
N ASN A 161 -14.48 9.32 -8.27
CA ASN A 161 -14.57 8.03 -8.92
C ASN A 161 -14.05 8.03 -10.37
N PHE A 162 -13.35 6.96 -10.72
CA PHE A 162 -12.76 6.76 -12.05
C PHE A 162 -11.81 7.89 -12.46
N VAL A 163 -11.12 8.46 -11.49
CA VAL A 163 -10.06 9.44 -11.73
C VAL A 163 -8.71 8.73 -11.66
N GLU A 164 -7.88 8.96 -12.66
CA GLU A 164 -6.50 8.52 -12.69
C GLU A 164 -5.56 9.71 -12.59
N THR A 165 -4.60 9.66 -11.67
CA THR A 165 -3.53 10.66 -11.52
C THR A 165 -2.17 10.02 -11.67
N LYS A 166 -1.20 10.72 -12.27
CA LYS A 166 0.16 10.23 -12.48
C LYS A 166 1.15 11.38 -12.54
N LYS A 167 2.23 11.31 -11.74
CA LYS A 167 3.30 12.33 -11.74
C LYS A 167 2.74 13.75 -11.72
N SER A 168 1.79 14.01 -10.87
CA SER A 168 1.05 15.27 -10.80
C SER A 168 1.01 15.77 -9.38
N THR A 169 1.12 17.08 -9.21
CA THR A 169 0.91 17.76 -7.95
C THR A 169 -0.45 18.44 -7.98
N ILE A 170 -1.28 18.21 -6.95
CA ILE A 170 -2.62 18.79 -6.84
C ILE A 170 -2.67 19.60 -5.55
N GLY A 171 -2.86 20.91 -5.68
CA GLY A 171 -2.82 21.90 -4.61
C GLY A 171 -3.99 21.80 -3.64
N ASP A 172 -3.84 22.47 -2.48
CA ASP A 172 -4.79 22.43 -1.38
C ASP A 172 -6.22 22.75 -1.80
N GLY A 173 -7.19 21.99 -1.31
CA GLY A 173 -8.62 22.21 -1.54
C GLY A 173 -9.11 21.90 -2.94
N SER A 174 -8.25 21.53 -3.86
CA SER A 174 -8.60 21.26 -5.25
C SER A 174 -9.37 19.96 -5.43
N LYS A 175 -10.18 19.88 -6.49
CA LYS A 175 -11.15 18.81 -6.71
C LYS A 175 -11.06 18.27 -8.14
N VAL A 176 -10.91 16.95 -8.26
CA VAL A 176 -11.02 16.19 -9.49
C VAL A 176 -11.98 15.04 -9.23
N ASN A 177 -13.28 15.25 -9.50
CA ASN A 177 -14.29 14.37 -8.91
C ASN A 177 -14.76 13.22 -9.80
N HIS A 178 -14.60 13.30 -11.13
CA HIS A 178 -15.24 12.32 -12.01
C HIS A 178 -14.47 12.09 -13.32
N LEU A 179 -14.24 10.79 -13.66
CA LEU A 179 -13.89 10.32 -15.01
C LEU A 179 -12.77 11.12 -15.69
N SER A 180 -11.71 11.46 -14.98
CA SER A 180 -10.66 12.35 -15.50
C SER A 180 -9.29 11.67 -15.47
N TYR A 181 -8.43 12.04 -16.42
CA TYR A 181 -7.02 11.70 -16.41
C TYR A 181 -6.15 12.93 -16.17
N ILE A 182 -5.40 12.93 -15.11
CA ILE A 182 -4.48 13.98 -14.70
C ILE A 182 -3.05 13.43 -14.71
N GLY A 183 -2.34 13.67 -15.78
CA GLY A 183 -0.98 13.16 -15.99
C GLY A 183 0.04 14.26 -16.20
N ASP A 184 1.19 14.11 -15.55
CA ASP A 184 2.35 15.00 -15.59
C ASP A 184 1.98 16.49 -15.35
N ALA A 185 0.92 16.77 -14.58
CA ALA A 185 0.30 18.09 -14.42
C ALA A 185 0.65 18.74 -13.08
N GLU A 186 0.58 20.06 -13.05
CA GLU A 186 0.61 20.89 -11.86
C GLU A 186 -0.72 21.63 -11.73
N ILE A 187 -1.46 21.32 -10.66
CA ILE A 187 -2.76 21.95 -10.38
C ILE A 187 -2.61 22.74 -9.09
N GLY A 188 -2.93 24.02 -9.15
CA GLY A 188 -2.91 24.96 -8.04
C GLY A 188 -3.99 24.68 -6.99
N LYS A 189 -4.17 25.61 -6.06
CA LYS A 189 -5.10 25.51 -4.95
C LYS A 189 -6.52 25.85 -5.35
N ASN A 190 -7.51 25.34 -4.62
CA ASN A 190 -8.93 25.63 -4.79
C ASN A 190 -9.46 25.44 -6.22
N THR A 191 -8.74 24.72 -7.05
CA THR A 191 -9.08 24.49 -8.46
C THR A 191 -10.09 23.36 -8.58
N ASN A 192 -11.08 23.55 -9.45
CA ASN A 192 -12.07 22.53 -9.75
C ASN A 192 -11.91 22.00 -11.18
N ILE A 193 -11.67 20.72 -11.31
CA ILE A 193 -11.57 20.04 -12.60
C ILE A 193 -12.88 19.31 -12.88
N GLY A 194 -13.53 19.71 -13.98
CA GLY A 194 -14.80 19.14 -14.44
C GLY A 194 -14.67 17.70 -14.92
N ALA A 195 -15.80 17.01 -14.95
CA ALA A 195 -15.87 15.61 -15.35
C ALA A 195 -15.38 15.37 -16.79
N GLY A 196 -14.65 14.30 -17.01
CA GLY A 196 -14.13 13.95 -18.34
C GLY A 196 -12.95 14.81 -18.81
N THR A 197 -12.30 15.53 -17.91
CA THR A 197 -11.09 16.29 -18.26
C THR A 197 -9.89 15.38 -18.48
N ILE A 198 -9.15 15.62 -19.54
CA ILE A 198 -7.95 14.89 -19.90
C ILE A 198 -6.79 15.86 -20.06
N THR A 199 -5.69 15.63 -19.34
CA THR A 199 -4.43 16.29 -19.65
C THR A 199 -3.75 15.57 -20.82
N CYS A 200 -3.73 16.19 -22.00
CA CYS A 200 -3.05 15.64 -23.18
C CYS A 200 -1.57 15.98 -23.09
N ASN A 201 -0.84 15.25 -22.26
CA ASN A 201 0.54 15.53 -21.86
C ASN A 201 1.61 14.91 -22.77
N TYR A 202 1.23 14.22 -23.85
CA TYR A 202 2.13 13.52 -24.75
C TYR A 202 1.81 13.82 -26.21
N ASP A 203 2.80 14.30 -26.98
CA ASP A 203 2.67 14.70 -28.37
C ASP A 203 3.06 13.61 -29.39
N GLY A 204 3.33 12.40 -28.92
CA GLY A 204 3.83 11.28 -29.73
C GLY A 204 5.35 11.08 -29.64
N ALA A 205 6.10 12.08 -29.16
CA ALA A 205 7.55 12.02 -28.98
C ALA A 205 7.98 12.47 -27.58
N ASN A 206 7.44 13.57 -27.09
CA ASN A 206 7.81 14.20 -25.82
C ASN A 206 6.60 14.34 -24.89
N LYS A 207 6.92 14.49 -23.60
CA LYS A 207 5.92 14.84 -22.60
C LYS A 207 6.05 16.30 -22.24
N HIS A 208 4.90 16.94 -22.13
CA HIS A 208 4.77 18.33 -21.77
C HIS A 208 3.91 18.44 -20.51
N LYS A 209 4.18 19.47 -19.72
CA LYS A 209 3.51 19.69 -18.43
C LYS A 209 2.36 20.70 -18.61
N PRO A 210 1.10 20.31 -18.37
CA PRO A 210 0.03 21.29 -18.20
C PRO A 210 0.10 21.90 -16.80
N VAL A 211 -0.10 23.21 -16.72
CA VAL A 211 -0.16 23.97 -15.47
C VAL A 211 -1.53 24.61 -15.37
N ILE A 212 -2.24 24.31 -14.29
CA ILE A 212 -3.52 24.95 -13.95
C ILE A 212 -3.26 25.72 -12.66
N GLU A 213 -3.44 27.04 -12.69
CA GLU A 213 -3.13 27.91 -11.57
C GLU A 213 -4.17 27.82 -10.44
N ASP A 214 -4.02 28.65 -9.41
CA ASP A 214 -4.93 28.69 -8.28
C ASP A 214 -6.31 29.24 -8.68
N ASP A 215 -7.36 28.78 -7.98
CA ASP A 215 -8.74 29.27 -8.11
C ASP A 215 -9.37 29.09 -9.53
N VAL A 216 -8.81 28.19 -10.35
CA VAL A 216 -9.30 27.93 -11.71
C VAL A 216 -10.49 26.96 -11.67
N PHE A 217 -11.45 27.20 -12.56
CA PHE A 217 -12.56 26.29 -12.83
C PHE A 217 -12.48 25.76 -14.27
N ILE A 218 -12.19 24.47 -14.40
CA ILE A 218 -12.24 23.75 -15.68
C ILE A 218 -13.61 23.10 -15.83
N GLY A 219 -14.29 23.38 -16.95
CA GLY A 219 -15.57 22.77 -17.28
C GLY A 219 -15.46 21.29 -17.60
N SER A 220 -16.60 20.62 -17.77
CA SER A 220 -16.62 19.20 -18.14
C SER A 220 -16.24 18.96 -19.59
N GLY A 221 -15.63 17.79 -19.90
CA GLY A 221 -15.29 17.39 -21.27
C GLY A 221 -14.17 18.22 -21.90
N VAL A 222 -13.21 18.69 -21.09
CA VAL A 222 -12.09 19.52 -21.57
C VAL A 222 -10.86 18.69 -21.81
N GLU A 223 -10.22 18.87 -22.96
CA GLU A 223 -8.92 18.32 -23.28
C GLU A 223 -7.85 19.42 -23.17
N LEU A 224 -6.98 19.32 -22.18
CA LEU A 224 -5.89 20.26 -21.93
C LEU A 224 -4.64 19.82 -22.68
N VAL A 225 -4.46 20.34 -23.88
CA VAL A 225 -3.30 20.00 -24.73
C VAL A 225 -2.07 20.73 -24.23
N ALA A 226 -1.14 20.00 -23.65
CA ALA A 226 0.10 20.54 -23.11
C ALA A 226 1.16 20.80 -24.22
N PRO A 227 2.06 21.80 -24.03
CA PRO A 227 2.15 22.67 -22.86
C PRO A 227 1.05 23.74 -22.84
N ILE A 228 0.42 23.92 -21.71
CA ILE A 228 -0.63 24.94 -21.50
C ILE A 228 -0.55 25.46 -20.06
N THR A 229 -0.83 26.72 -19.88
CA THR A 229 -1.09 27.35 -18.57
C THR A 229 -2.47 27.99 -18.59
N VAL A 230 -3.28 27.71 -17.59
CA VAL A 230 -4.65 28.21 -17.42
C VAL A 230 -4.78 28.92 -16.10
#